data_0ff973c44ea068d439d15883ebe481d7
#
_entry.id   0ff973c44ea068d439d15883ebe481d7
#
_cell.length_a   1.000
_cell.length_b   1.000
_cell.length_c   1.000
_cell.angle_alpha   90.00
_cell.angle_beta   90.00
_cell.angle_gamma   90.00
#
_symmetry.space_group_name_H-M   'P 1'
#
loop_
_entity.id
_entity.type
_entity.pdbx_description
1 polymer ?
#
loop_
_entity_poly.entity_id
_entity_poly.type
_entity_poly.pdbx_seq_one_letter_code
_entity_poly.pdbx_strand_id
1 'polypeptide(L)'
;AQKSLKEIRREDIEAYVEFSNKPPKHWIGEKNVARFLEKQGARILNPDWRPYVLIKPDQAYSLSQSAVQAIFGVLSSFYNYLIQEEYTDMNPVAQIRQKSKFLRKTQSQKAIRRLSELQWSYVLDAAETLADTDPLQHERTLFIMQALFAMYLRISELVETERWTPKMGDFERDLEGNWWFRTVGKGNKERQISVSDAMLNALKRFRESRNLSPLPAPGESAPLIHKTRGQGGITSTRQIRGIVQLCFDTAQRKMQEEGFTEEATQLSAATVHWLRHTGISEDVKHRPREHVRDDAGHGSSAITDRYIDVELSARHASAKKKSIKPQ
;
A
#
# COMPACT_ATOMS: atom_id res chain seq x y z
N ALA A 1 0.66 -15.27 38.43
CA ALA A 1 0.28 -16.68 38.29
C ALA A 1 0.38 -17.05 36.82
N GLN A 2 1.04 -18.17 36.50
CA GLN A 2 1.02 -18.70 35.12
C GLN A 2 -0.32 -19.40 34.91
N LYS A 3 -1.18 -18.83 34.06
CA LYS A 3 -2.42 -19.45 33.60
C LYS A 3 -2.15 -20.27 32.36
N SER A 4 -2.80 -21.43 32.24
CA SER A 4 -2.83 -22.16 30.97
C SER A 4 -3.69 -21.40 29.96
N LEU A 5 -3.50 -21.64 28.65
CA LEU A 5 -4.30 -20.98 27.61
C LEU A 5 -5.81 -21.32 27.71
N LYS A 6 -6.17 -22.46 28.32
CA LYS A 6 -7.56 -22.84 28.62
C LYS A 6 -8.21 -22.00 29.71
N GLU A 7 -7.41 -21.45 30.60
CA GLU A 7 -7.86 -20.67 31.75
C GLU A 7 -7.96 -19.18 31.48
N ILE A 8 -7.43 -18.73 30.33
CA ILE A 8 -7.50 -17.34 29.91
C ILE A 8 -8.96 -16.95 29.66
N ARG A 9 -9.37 -15.89 30.33
CA ARG A 9 -10.72 -15.31 30.24
C ARG A 9 -10.65 -13.92 29.61
N ARG A 10 -11.81 -13.37 29.32
CA ARG A 10 -11.97 -12.01 28.77
C ARG A 10 -11.15 -10.98 29.57
N GLU A 11 -11.19 -11.03 30.89
CA GLU A 11 -10.51 -10.09 31.79
C GLU A 11 -8.99 -10.14 31.61
N ASP A 12 -8.42 -11.31 31.37
CA ASP A 12 -6.98 -11.48 31.12
C ASP A 12 -6.58 -10.81 29.78
N ILE A 13 -7.44 -10.90 28.77
CA ILE A 13 -7.21 -10.23 27.49
C ILE A 13 -7.33 -8.71 27.64
N GLU A 14 -8.31 -8.23 28.41
CA GLU A 14 -8.47 -6.79 28.70
C GLU A 14 -7.24 -6.26 29.45
N ALA A 15 -6.78 -6.97 30.48
CA ALA A 15 -5.57 -6.64 31.23
C ALA A 15 -4.31 -6.65 30.34
N TYR A 16 -4.22 -7.59 29.41
CA TYR A 16 -3.11 -7.62 28.42
C TYR A 16 -3.13 -6.40 27.51
N VAL A 17 -4.30 -5.95 27.06
CA VAL A 17 -4.42 -4.75 26.23
C VAL A 17 -4.08 -3.50 27.03
N GLU A 18 -4.51 -3.40 28.29
CA GLU A 18 -4.14 -2.30 29.19
C GLU A 18 -2.63 -2.27 29.44
N PHE A 19 -2.02 -3.42 29.73
CA PHE A 19 -0.57 -3.56 29.83
C PHE A 19 0.14 -3.13 28.54
N SER A 20 -0.37 -3.55 27.38
CA SER A 20 0.20 -3.20 26.08
C SER A 20 0.09 -1.71 25.76
N ASN A 21 -0.90 -1.00 26.31
CA ASN A 21 -1.04 0.45 26.19
C ASN A 21 -0.03 1.22 27.07
N LYS A 22 0.36 0.66 28.20
CA LYS A 22 1.30 1.27 29.17
C LYS A 22 2.33 0.25 29.67
N PRO A 23 3.18 -0.28 28.77
CA PRO A 23 4.16 -1.26 29.19
C PRO A 23 5.24 -0.62 30.06
N PRO A 24 5.93 -1.41 30.92
CA PRO A 24 7.07 -0.93 31.68
C PRO A 24 8.17 -0.35 30.77
N LYS A 25 8.88 0.67 31.22
CA LYS A 25 9.90 1.37 30.42
C LYS A 25 10.95 0.44 29.81
N HIS A 26 11.39 -0.59 30.55
CA HIS A 26 12.39 -1.55 30.07
C HIS A 26 11.90 -2.50 28.96
N TRP A 27 10.60 -2.50 28.65
CA TRP A 27 10.00 -3.21 27.53
C TRP A 27 9.89 -2.36 26.27
N ILE A 28 10.22 -1.07 26.36
CA ILE A 28 10.12 -0.12 25.27
C ILE A 28 11.50 0.14 24.69
N GLY A 29 11.67 -0.11 23.40
CA GLY A 29 12.90 0.18 22.66
C GLY A 29 12.78 1.51 21.90
N GLU A 30 13.91 2.19 21.75
CA GLU A 30 14.00 3.42 20.95
C GLU A 30 14.09 3.13 19.45
N LYS A 31 14.56 1.94 19.09
CA LYS A 31 14.77 1.51 17.70
C LYS A 31 14.11 0.17 17.43
N ASN A 32 13.56 0.02 16.24
CA ASN A 32 13.07 -1.27 15.78
C ASN A 32 14.24 -2.11 15.28
N VAL A 33 14.62 -3.12 16.05
CA VAL A 33 15.72 -4.05 15.73
C VAL A 33 15.19 -5.48 15.61
N ALA A 34 15.92 -6.33 14.90
CA ALA A 34 15.56 -7.74 14.74
C ALA A 34 15.56 -8.46 16.08
N ARG A 35 14.53 -9.27 16.35
CA ARG A 35 14.41 -10.06 17.59
C ARG A 35 15.55 -11.06 17.77
N PHE A 36 16.06 -11.60 16.67
CA PHE A 36 17.14 -12.59 16.67
C PHE A 36 18.28 -12.11 15.79
N LEU A 37 19.49 -12.45 16.19
CA LEU A 37 20.72 -12.27 15.43
C LEU A 37 21.26 -13.63 15.02
N GLU A 38 21.90 -13.71 13.86
CA GLU A 38 22.68 -14.89 13.47
C GLU A 38 24.13 -14.70 13.90
N LYS A 39 24.60 -15.58 14.77
CA LYS A 39 26.02 -15.66 15.19
C LYS A 39 26.51 -17.08 14.99
N GLN A 40 27.57 -17.25 14.20
CA GLN A 40 28.21 -18.56 13.96
C GLN A 40 27.24 -19.67 13.55
N GLY A 41 26.24 -19.34 12.70
CA GLY A 41 25.21 -20.28 12.27
C GLY A 41 24.11 -20.58 13.30
N ALA A 42 24.18 -19.99 14.50
CA ALA A 42 23.14 -20.12 15.52
C ALA A 42 22.28 -18.85 15.62
N ARG A 43 20.98 -19.06 15.80
CA ARG A 43 20.00 -17.98 15.98
C ARG A 43 19.90 -17.64 17.47
N ILE A 44 20.45 -16.50 17.88
CA ILE A 44 20.46 -16.02 19.25
C ILE A 44 19.51 -14.84 19.44
N LEU A 45 19.00 -14.65 20.67
CA LEU A 45 18.16 -13.51 21.02
C LEU A 45 18.99 -12.21 20.95
N ASN A 46 18.44 -11.18 20.30
CA ASN A 46 19.07 -9.86 20.26
C ASN A 46 18.84 -9.15 21.62
N PRO A 47 19.89 -8.81 22.37
CA PRO A 47 19.74 -8.14 23.67
C PRO A 47 19.11 -6.75 23.60
N ASP A 48 19.20 -6.09 22.44
CA ASP A 48 18.62 -4.77 22.22
C ASP A 48 17.15 -4.82 21.79
N TRP A 49 16.63 -6.00 21.46
CA TRP A 49 15.25 -6.14 21.05
C TRP A 49 14.28 -5.86 22.21
N ARG A 50 13.26 -5.09 21.93
CA ARG A 50 12.14 -4.85 22.85
C ARG A 50 10.82 -5.08 22.11
N PRO A 51 9.79 -5.61 22.77
CA PRO A 51 8.50 -5.91 22.14
C PRO A 51 7.71 -4.65 21.74
N TYR A 52 7.98 -3.53 22.38
CA TYR A 52 7.36 -2.24 22.09
C TYR A 52 8.42 -1.25 21.64
N VAL A 53 8.09 -0.40 20.67
CA VAL A 53 9.04 0.58 20.10
C VAL A 53 8.38 1.94 20.02
N LEU A 54 9.11 2.99 20.37
CA LEU A 54 8.67 4.37 20.19
C LEU A 54 8.52 4.69 18.69
N ILE A 55 7.42 5.32 18.32
CA ILE A 55 7.22 5.82 16.94
C ILE A 55 8.07 7.05 16.71
N LYS A 56 8.21 7.90 17.74
CA LYS A 56 9.05 9.10 17.76
C LYS A 56 9.77 9.17 19.10
N PRO A 57 11.07 9.53 19.13
CA PRO A 57 11.86 9.58 20.36
C PRO A 57 11.27 10.48 21.46
N ASP A 58 10.63 11.58 21.05
CA ASP A 58 10.12 12.62 21.98
C ASP A 58 8.66 12.39 22.40
N GLN A 59 8.04 11.29 22.01
CA GLN A 59 6.65 11.00 22.36
C GLN A 59 6.57 9.85 23.37
N ALA A 60 5.66 10.02 24.34
CA ALA A 60 5.31 8.91 25.23
C ALA A 60 4.73 7.74 24.41
N TYR A 61 5.11 6.51 24.79
CA TYR A 61 4.59 5.32 24.13
C TYR A 61 3.06 5.24 24.27
N SER A 62 2.37 4.99 23.17
CA SER A 62 0.94 4.67 23.15
C SER A 62 0.62 3.78 21.95
N LEU A 63 -0.30 2.83 22.14
CA LEU A 63 -0.81 2.02 21.03
C LEU A 63 -1.84 2.82 20.21
N SER A 64 -1.71 2.74 18.88
CA SER A 64 -2.78 3.23 18.00
C SER A 64 -4.00 2.31 18.08
N GLN A 65 -5.19 2.85 17.79
CA GLN A 65 -6.43 2.05 17.69
C GLN A 65 -6.29 0.88 16.71
N SER A 66 -5.57 1.08 15.60
CA SER A 66 -5.30 0.01 14.62
C SER A 66 -4.40 -1.08 15.18
N ALA A 67 -3.42 -0.73 16.04
CA ALA A 67 -2.57 -1.71 16.70
C ALA A 67 -3.36 -2.54 17.71
N VAL A 68 -4.25 -1.92 18.49
CA VAL A 68 -5.16 -2.64 19.40
C VAL A 68 -6.07 -3.60 18.61
N GLN A 69 -6.64 -3.15 17.48
CA GLN A 69 -7.44 -4.02 16.61
C GLN A 69 -6.64 -5.19 16.04
N ALA A 70 -5.37 -4.97 15.70
CA ALA A 70 -4.49 -6.02 15.21
C ALA A 70 -4.20 -7.07 16.30
N ILE A 71 -3.94 -6.63 17.55
CA ILE A 71 -3.78 -7.53 18.70
C ILE A 71 -5.01 -8.43 18.86
N PHE A 72 -6.22 -7.84 18.89
CA PHE A 72 -7.43 -8.61 18.98
C PHE A 72 -7.64 -9.56 17.80
N GLY A 73 -7.28 -9.12 16.58
CA GLY A 73 -7.37 -9.96 15.38
C GLY A 73 -6.49 -11.20 15.47
N VAL A 74 -5.22 -11.03 15.87
CA VAL A 74 -4.25 -12.11 16.03
C VAL A 74 -4.67 -13.08 17.15
N LEU A 75 -5.01 -12.55 18.32
CA LEU A 75 -5.45 -13.38 19.45
C LEU A 75 -6.75 -14.14 19.13
N SER A 76 -7.71 -13.48 18.46
CA SER A 76 -8.95 -14.16 18.07
C SER A 76 -8.70 -15.29 17.07
N SER A 77 -7.82 -15.08 16.09
CA SER A 77 -7.44 -16.13 15.13
C SER A 77 -6.72 -17.28 15.82
N PHE A 78 -5.83 -16.98 16.77
CA PHE A 78 -5.13 -17.99 17.55
C PHE A 78 -6.09 -18.83 18.40
N TYR A 79 -7.05 -18.21 19.10
CA TYR A 79 -8.03 -18.97 19.88
C TYR A 79 -9.02 -19.76 19.01
N ASN A 80 -9.38 -19.26 17.82
CA ASN A 80 -10.15 -20.05 16.86
C ASN A 80 -9.38 -21.29 16.40
N TYR A 81 -8.07 -21.18 16.19
CA TYR A 81 -7.21 -22.32 15.89
C TYR A 81 -7.19 -23.32 17.07
N LEU A 82 -7.03 -22.85 18.32
CA LEU A 82 -7.05 -23.71 19.50
C LEU A 82 -8.40 -24.43 19.70
N ILE A 83 -9.51 -23.81 19.29
CA ILE A 83 -10.83 -24.47 19.26
C ILE A 83 -10.88 -25.57 18.21
N GLN A 84 -10.35 -25.33 17.00
CA GLN A 84 -10.27 -26.33 15.94
C GLN A 84 -9.38 -27.52 16.31
N GLU A 85 -8.34 -27.30 17.10
CA GLU A 85 -7.45 -28.33 17.65
C GLU A 85 -8.01 -28.96 18.96
N GLU A 86 -9.25 -28.67 19.31
CA GLU A 86 -9.93 -29.19 20.51
C GLU A 86 -9.17 -28.89 21.83
N TYR A 87 -8.30 -27.88 21.79
CA TYR A 87 -7.53 -27.50 22.99
C TYR A 87 -8.35 -26.67 23.97
N THR A 88 -9.32 -25.88 23.50
CA THR A 88 -10.22 -25.04 24.32
C THR A 88 -11.60 -24.93 23.66
N ASP A 89 -12.64 -24.73 24.47
CA ASP A 89 -14.01 -24.66 23.99
C ASP A 89 -14.45 -23.20 23.68
N MET A 90 -13.61 -22.20 24.01
CA MET A 90 -14.03 -20.80 23.89
C MET A 90 -12.92 -19.88 23.37
N ASN A 91 -13.38 -18.81 22.71
CA ASN A 91 -12.54 -17.70 22.31
C ASN A 91 -12.79 -16.49 23.23
N PRO A 92 -11.90 -16.19 24.19
CA PRO A 92 -12.08 -15.09 25.15
C PRO A 92 -12.08 -13.72 24.49
N VAL A 93 -11.56 -13.61 23.27
CA VAL A 93 -11.46 -12.35 22.50
C VAL A 93 -12.78 -12.02 21.80
N ALA A 94 -13.56 -13.02 21.41
CA ALA A 94 -14.79 -12.83 20.64
C ALA A 94 -15.82 -11.95 21.37
N GLN A 95 -15.91 -12.09 22.70
CA GLN A 95 -16.83 -11.31 23.52
C GLN A 95 -16.41 -9.84 23.69
N ILE A 96 -15.09 -9.56 23.67
CA ILE A 96 -14.55 -8.20 23.80
C ILE A 96 -14.87 -7.38 22.56
N ARG A 97 -14.80 -8.02 21.39
CA ARG A 97 -14.98 -7.39 20.08
C ARG A 97 -16.35 -6.72 19.91
N GLN A 98 -17.35 -7.19 20.63
CA GLN A 98 -18.73 -6.68 20.53
C GLN A 98 -19.06 -5.54 21.51
N LYS A 99 -18.35 -5.39 22.62
CA LYS A 99 -18.75 -4.53 23.74
C LYS A 99 -17.68 -3.55 24.26
N SER A 100 -16.48 -3.51 23.71
CA SER A 100 -15.38 -2.79 24.33
C SER A 100 -15.34 -1.31 23.96
N LYS A 101 -15.22 -0.46 24.99
CA LYS A 101 -14.83 0.97 24.89
C LYS A 101 -13.50 1.20 24.15
N PHE A 102 -12.64 0.18 24.07
CA PHE A 102 -11.38 0.21 23.32
C PHE A 102 -11.57 0.14 21.80
N LEU A 103 -12.76 -0.28 21.33
CA LEU A 103 -13.10 -0.44 19.92
C LEU A 103 -14.15 0.57 19.45
N ARG A 104 -14.37 1.67 20.19
CA ARG A 104 -15.21 2.74 19.68
C ARG A 104 -14.65 3.17 18.32
N LYS A 105 -15.36 2.83 17.26
CA LYS A 105 -15.14 3.41 15.96
C LYS A 105 -15.28 4.92 16.11
N THR A 106 -14.19 5.62 16.23
CA THR A 106 -14.17 7.02 15.85
C THR A 106 -14.52 6.99 14.37
N GLN A 107 -15.73 7.35 14.02
CA GLN A 107 -16.19 7.50 12.64
C GLN A 107 -15.56 8.76 11.98
N SER A 108 -14.31 9.08 12.28
CA SER A 108 -13.59 9.95 11.39
C SER A 108 -13.31 9.11 10.14
N GLN A 109 -14.03 9.39 9.07
CA GLN A 109 -13.61 8.97 7.74
C GLN A 109 -12.17 9.44 7.60
N LYS A 110 -11.24 8.51 7.71
CA LYS A 110 -9.83 8.82 7.45
C LYS A 110 -9.79 9.25 6.00
N ALA A 111 -9.50 10.52 5.75
CA ALA A 111 -9.28 11.03 4.42
C ALA A 111 -8.30 10.10 3.68
N ILE A 112 -8.61 9.77 2.43
CA ILE A 112 -7.74 8.94 1.61
C ILE A 112 -6.46 9.73 1.40
N ARG A 113 -5.34 9.13 1.75
CA ARG A 113 -4.02 9.71 1.57
C ARG A 113 -3.62 9.56 0.11
N ARG A 114 -3.79 10.63 -0.66
CA ARG A 114 -3.45 10.73 -2.09
C ARG A 114 -2.62 11.99 -2.34
N LEU A 115 -1.95 12.03 -3.47
CA LEU A 115 -1.30 13.25 -3.96
C LEU A 115 -2.36 14.22 -4.50
N SER A 116 -2.14 15.50 -4.35
CA SER A 116 -2.87 16.52 -5.11
C SER A 116 -2.44 16.49 -6.59
N GLU A 117 -3.19 17.12 -7.47
CA GLU A 117 -2.82 17.26 -8.89
C GLU A 117 -1.46 17.96 -9.04
N LEU A 118 -1.23 19.01 -8.25
CA LEU A 118 0.05 19.71 -8.21
C LEU A 118 1.19 18.79 -7.76
N GLN A 119 1.02 18.07 -6.64
CA GLN A 119 2.04 17.14 -6.15
C GLN A 119 2.33 16.02 -7.16
N TRP A 120 1.30 15.48 -7.82
CA TRP A 120 1.49 14.46 -8.84
C TRP A 120 2.24 14.98 -10.05
N SER A 121 1.93 16.18 -10.54
CA SER A 121 2.65 16.83 -11.63
C SER A 121 4.15 16.96 -11.32
N TYR A 122 4.52 17.50 -10.14
CA TYR A 122 5.92 17.60 -9.73
C TYR A 122 6.63 16.26 -9.59
N VAL A 123 5.92 15.24 -9.11
CA VAL A 123 6.47 13.88 -8.95
C VAL A 123 6.71 13.22 -10.31
N LEU A 124 5.79 13.41 -11.26
CA LEU A 124 5.96 12.90 -12.62
C LEU A 124 7.07 13.63 -13.35
N ASP A 125 7.11 14.97 -13.29
CA ASP A 125 8.20 15.80 -13.85
C ASP A 125 9.56 15.41 -13.29
N ALA A 126 9.66 15.11 -11.99
CA ALA A 126 10.89 14.63 -11.39
C ALA A 126 11.34 13.28 -11.98
N ALA A 127 10.39 12.35 -12.19
CA ALA A 127 10.70 11.06 -12.80
C ALA A 127 11.10 11.20 -14.28
N GLU A 128 10.47 12.10 -15.03
CA GLU A 128 10.79 12.41 -16.42
C GLU A 128 12.18 13.06 -16.52
N THR A 129 12.47 14.08 -15.71
CA THR A 129 13.77 14.73 -15.67
C THR A 129 14.89 13.75 -15.34
N LEU A 130 14.69 12.83 -14.41
CA LEU A 130 15.64 11.77 -14.11
C LEU A 130 15.87 10.85 -15.32
N ALA A 131 14.79 10.45 -16.00
CA ALA A 131 14.88 9.57 -17.18
C ALA A 131 15.55 10.26 -18.36
N ASP A 132 15.32 11.55 -18.58
CA ASP A 132 15.94 12.32 -19.65
C ASP A 132 17.42 12.60 -19.36
N THR A 133 17.82 12.73 -18.09
CA THR A 133 19.21 12.97 -17.68
C THR A 133 20.05 11.71 -17.72
N ASP A 134 19.53 10.58 -17.25
CA ASP A 134 20.19 9.26 -17.26
C ASP A 134 19.17 8.17 -17.65
N PRO A 135 18.94 7.99 -18.98
CA PRO A 135 17.95 7.02 -19.45
C PRO A 135 18.25 5.58 -19.03
N LEU A 136 19.53 5.18 -19.01
CA LEU A 136 19.93 3.82 -18.64
C LEU A 136 19.48 3.43 -17.22
N GLN A 137 19.53 4.38 -16.31
CA GLN A 137 19.15 4.16 -14.92
C GLN A 137 17.67 4.47 -14.64
N HIS A 138 17.12 5.50 -15.27
CA HIS A 138 15.88 6.10 -14.82
C HIS A 138 14.66 5.94 -15.76
N GLU A 139 14.79 5.45 -16.98
CA GLU A 139 13.63 5.04 -17.78
C GLU A 139 12.77 3.99 -17.05
N ARG A 140 13.44 3.09 -16.33
CA ARG A 140 12.77 2.14 -15.44
C ARG A 140 12.06 2.83 -14.28
N THR A 141 12.64 3.90 -13.74
CA THR A 141 12.04 4.70 -12.67
C THR A 141 10.72 5.32 -13.14
N LEU A 142 10.76 5.99 -14.29
CA LEU A 142 9.60 6.60 -14.91
C LEU A 142 8.48 5.57 -15.18
N PHE A 143 8.84 4.44 -15.78
CA PHE A 143 7.87 3.37 -16.05
C PHE A 143 7.22 2.82 -14.76
N ILE A 144 7.98 2.64 -13.67
CA ILE A 144 7.44 2.21 -12.37
C ILE A 144 6.43 3.23 -11.83
N MET A 145 6.75 4.54 -11.91
CA MET A 145 5.86 5.60 -11.43
C MET A 145 4.55 5.60 -12.22
N GLN A 146 4.62 5.53 -13.53
CA GLN A 146 3.47 5.50 -14.44
C GLN A 146 2.63 4.23 -14.25
N ALA A 147 3.25 3.05 -14.10
CA ALA A 147 2.56 1.79 -13.89
C ALA A 147 1.81 1.75 -12.54
N LEU A 148 2.42 2.26 -11.46
CA LEU A 148 1.79 2.33 -10.14
C LEU A 148 0.56 3.25 -10.13
N PHE A 149 0.62 4.34 -10.89
CA PHE A 149 -0.47 5.30 -11.03
C PHE A 149 -1.56 4.79 -11.98
N ALA A 150 -1.20 4.47 -13.21
CA ALA A 150 -2.17 4.20 -14.28
C ALA A 150 -2.84 2.81 -14.19
N MET A 151 -2.15 1.82 -13.63
CA MET A 151 -2.68 0.45 -13.46
C MET A 151 -3.03 0.13 -12.01
N TYR A 152 -2.95 1.06 -11.09
CA TYR A 152 -3.24 0.90 -9.66
C TYR A 152 -2.54 -0.30 -9.03
N LEU A 153 -1.30 -0.61 -9.47
CA LEU A 153 -0.57 -1.77 -9.01
C LEU A 153 -0.20 -1.64 -7.52
N ARG A 154 -0.26 -2.77 -6.82
CA ARG A 154 0.39 -2.88 -5.52
C ARG A 154 1.89 -3.07 -5.72
N ILE A 155 2.70 -2.56 -4.83
CA ILE A 155 4.16 -2.70 -4.91
C ILE A 155 4.61 -4.17 -5.04
N SER A 156 3.86 -5.10 -4.43
CA SER A 156 4.13 -6.55 -4.54
C SER A 156 3.81 -7.14 -5.91
N GLU A 157 3.04 -6.45 -6.73
CA GLU A 157 2.67 -6.90 -8.07
C GLU A 157 3.74 -6.53 -9.12
N LEU A 158 4.70 -5.67 -8.75
CA LEU A 158 5.86 -5.30 -9.57
C LEU A 158 7.10 -6.15 -9.31
N VAL A 159 7.10 -6.99 -8.28
CA VAL A 159 8.27 -7.76 -7.88
C VAL A 159 8.05 -9.25 -8.04
N GLU A 160 9.11 -9.97 -8.35
CA GLU A 160 9.12 -11.41 -8.39
C GLU A 160 9.01 -11.98 -6.98
N THR A 161 8.09 -12.91 -6.79
CA THR A 161 7.84 -13.63 -5.54
C THR A 161 7.67 -15.12 -5.83
N GLU A 162 7.65 -15.97 -4.83
CA GLU A 162 7.36 -17.41 -4.98
C GLU A 162 6.01 -17.70 -5.68
N ARG A 163 5.06 -16.76 -5.58
CA ARG A 163 3.68 -16.93 -6.09
C ARG A 163 3.41 -16.22 -7.40
N TRP A 164 4.24 -15.26 -7.75
CA TRP A 164 4.01 -14.39 -8.89
C TRP A 164 5.32 -13.87 -9.46
N THR A 165 5.49 -13.99 -10.77
CA THR A 165 6.62 -13.44 -11.53
C THR A 165 6.07 -12.53 -12.63
N PRO A 166 6.04 -11.21 -12.43
CA PRO A 166 5.54 -10.28 -13.43
C PRO A 166 6.44 -10.24 -14.66
N LYS A 167 5.83 -10.39 -15.84
CA LYS A 167 6.52 -10.47 -17.14
C LYS A 167 5.96 -9.46 -18.12
N MET A 168 6.71 -9.15 -19.15
CA MET A 168 6.24 -8.35 -20.27
C MET A 168 5.08 -9.00 -21.01
N GLY A 169 5.07 -10.33 -21.11
CA GLY A 169 3.97 -11.09 -21.71
C GLY A 169 2.67 -11.10 -20.91
N ASP A 170 2.63 -10.48 -19.72
CA ASP A 170 1.39 -10.23 -18.99
C ASP A 170 0.59 -9.05 -19.56
N PHE A 171 1.18 -8.27 -20.46
CA PHE A 171 0.44 -7.38 -21.36
C PHE A 171 -0.08 -8.21 -22.54
N GLU A 172 -1.37 -8.33 -22.61
CA GLU A 172 -2.08 -9.16 -23.60
C GLU A 172 -3.05 -8.29 -24.42
N ARG A 173 -3.21 -8.63 -25.70
CA ARG A 173 -4.16 -7.97 -26.56
C ARG A 173 -5.33 -8.92 -26.85
N ASP A 174 -6.56 -8.45 -26.64
CA ASP A 174 -7.76 -9.21 -26.96
C ASP A 174 -8.07 -9.22 -28.48
N LEU A 175 -9.10 -9.94 -28.86
CA LEU A 175 -9.54 -10.07 -30.28
C LEU A 175 -10.09 -8.75 -30.84
N GLU A 176 -10.53 -7.83 -29.99
CA GLU A 176 -11.02 -6.52 -30.37
C GLU A 176 -9.90 -5.47 -30.49
N GLY A 177 -8.70 -5.85 -30.09
CA GLY A 177 -7.52 -5.02 -30.15
C GLY A 177 -7.22 -4.22 -28.87
N ASN A 178 -7.99 -4.42 -27.80
CA ASN A 178 -7.78 -3.77 -26.52
C ASN A 178 -6.62 -4.41 -25.77
N TRP A 179 -5.87 -3.62 -25.01
CA TRP A 179 -4.76 -4.09 -24.20
C TRP A 179 -5.17 -4.26 -22.75
N TRP A 180 -4.74 -5.36 -22.19
CA TRP A 180 -4.97 -5.76 -20.81
C TRP A 180 -3.64 -6.12 -20.13
N PHE A 181 -3.57 -5.88 -18.84
CA PHE A 181 -2.44 -6.34 -18.01
C PHE A 181 -2.95 -7.34 -16.98
N ARG A 182 -2.45 -8.56 -17.05
CA ARG A 182 -2.77 -9.61 -16.11
C ARG A 182 -1.86 -9.52 -14.88
N THR A 183 -2.42 -9.65 -13.67
CA THR A 183 -1.64 -9.66 -12.44
C THR A 183 -2.30 -10.51 -11.37
N VAL A 184 -1.50 -10.92 -10.37
CA VAL A 184 -1.95 -11.70 -9.22
C VAL A 184 -1.83 -10.84 -7.96
N GLY A 185 -2.98 -10.55 -7.36
CA GLY A 185 -3.08 -9.70 -6.18
C GLY A 185 -3.08 -10.44 -4.85
N LYS A 186 -3.46 -9.73 -3.79
CA LYS A 186 -3.59 -10.28 -2.44
C LYS A 186 -4.57 -11.45 -2.41
N GLY A 187 -4.16 -12.55 -1.77
CA GLY A 187 -4.96 -13.79 -1.67
C GLY A 187 -4.91 -14.64 -2.92
N ASN A 188 -3.88 -14.50 -3.75
CA ASN A 188 -3.68 -15.26 -4.99
C ASN A 188 -4.82 -15.09 -6.01
N LYS A 189 -5.46 -13.92 -6.01
CA LYS A 189 -6.54 -13.61 -6.95
C LYS A 189 -5.97 -12.96 -8.19
N GLU A 190 -6.20 -13.58 -9.32
CA GLU A 190 -5.90 -12.99 -10.63
C GLU A 190 -6.88 -11.87 -10.94
N ARG A 191 -6.41 -10.86 -11.66
CA ARG A 191 -7.22 -9.83 -12.27
C ARG A 191 -6.59 -9.34 -13.57
N GLN A 192 -7.41 -8.87 -14.45
CA GLN A 192 -7.03 -8.14 -15.63
C GLN A 192 -7.28 -6.65 -15.39
N ILE A 193 -6.38 -5.82 -15.85
CA ILE A 193 -6.43 -4.37 -15.74
C ILE A 193 -6.47 -3.80 -17.14
N SER A 194 -7.43 -2.94 -17.43
CA SER A 194 -7.48 -2.23 -18.69
C SER A 194 -6.29 -1.29 -18.84
N VAL A 195 -5.60 -1.36 -19.96
CA VAL A 195 -4.40 -0.55 -20.24
C VAL A 195 -4.78 0.64 -21.11
N SER A 196 -4.61 1.84 -20.59
CA SER A 196 -4.89 3.08 -21.33
C SER A 196 -3.83 3.35 -22.40
N ASP A 197 -4.16 4.16 -23.41
CA ASP A 197 -3.21 4.59 -24.45
C ASP A 197 -2.00 5.30 -23.84
N ALA A 198 -2.19 6.09 -22.80
CA ALA A 198 -1.09 6.74 -22.07
C ALA A 198 -0.14 5.70 -21.47
N MET A 199 -0.67 4.63 -20.84
CA MET A 199 0.14 3.55 -20.30
C MET A 199 0.82 2.72 -21.38
N LEU A 200 0.17 2.51 -22.54
CA LEU A 200 0.81 1.87 -23.69
C LEU A 200 1.99 2.69 -24.23
N ASN A 201 1.86 4.01 -24.27
CA ASN A 201 2.94 4.90 -24.68
C ASN A 201 4.11 4.86 -23.68
N ALA A 202 3.81 4.81 -22.39
CA ALA A 202 4.82 4.61 -21.34
C ALA A 202 5.55 3.26 -21.50
N LEU A 203 4.82 2.19 -21.81
CA LEU A 203 5.39 0.87 -22.07
C LEU A 203 6.30 0.88 -23.31
N LYS A 204 5.87 1.51 -24.42
CA LYS A 204 6.67 1.66 -25.65
C LYS A 204 7.97 2.39 -25.36
N ARG A 205 7.91 3.57 -24.74
CA ARG A 205 9.09 4.35 -24.34
C ARG A 205 10.07 3.52 -23.52
N PHE A 206 9.58 2.82 -22.48
CA PHE A 206 10.40 1.98 -21.62
C PHE A 206 11.07 0.83 -22.38
N ARG A 207 10.37 0.20 -23.32
CA ARG A 207 10.91 -0.91 -24.12
C ARG A 207 11.93 -0.41 -25.16
N GLU A 208 11.65 0.69 -25.83
CA GLU A 208 12.52 1.32 -26.80
C GLU A 208 13.84 1.79 -26.17
N SER A 209 13.80 2.32 -24.93
CA SER A 209 15.03 2.68 -24.18
C SER A 209 15.95 1.49 -23.92
N ARG A 210 15.43 0.27 -24.09
CA ARG A 210 16.14 -0.99 -23.94
C ARG A 210 16.46 -1.68 -25.28
N ASN A 211 16.25 -1.00 -26.40
CA ASN A 211 16.37 -1.55 -27.75
C ASN A 211 15.47 -2.79 -27.98
N LEU A 212 14.28 -2.82 -27.37
CA LEU A 212 13.28 -3.85 -27.58
C LEU A 212 12.18 -3.32 -28.53
N SER A 213 11.40 -4.25 -29.11
CA SER A 213 10.20 -3.87 -29.87
C SER A 213 9.26 -3.04 -29.01
N PRO A 214 8.51 -2.04 -29.56
CA PRO A 214 7.68 -1.13 -28.79
C PRO A 214 6.64 -1.84 -27.92
N LEU A 215 6.09 -2.96 -28.38
CA LEU A 215 5.11 -3.76 -27.65
C LEU A 215 5.63 -5.18 -27.43
N PRO A 216 5.23 -5.83 -26.32
CA PRO A 216 5.68 -7.19 -26.05
C PRO A 216 5.02 -8.19 -26.98
N ALA A 217 5.74 -9.28 -27.25
CA ALA A 217 5.18 -10.43 -27.92
C ALA A 217 4.28 -11.25 -26.98
N PRO A 218 3.25 -11.94 -27.50
CA PRO A 218 2.44 -12.83 -26.70
C PRO A 218 3.32 -13.86 -25.95
N GLY A 219 3.14 -13.96 -24.62
CA GLY A 219 3.90 -14.88 -23.78
C GLY A 219 5.38 -14.50 -23.55
N GLU A 220 5.79 -13.28 -23.87
CA GLU A 220 7.17 -12.81 -23.66
C GLU A 220 7.60 -13.02 -22.19
N SER A 221 8.69 -13.80 -21.99
CA SER A 221 9.17 -14.18 -20.65
C SER A 221 10.04 -13.13 -19.98
N ALA A 222 10.39 -12.04 -20.68
CA ALA A 222 11.16 -10.95 -20.10
C ALA A 222 10.49 -10.38 -18.84
N PRO A 223 11.24 -10.10 -17.76
CA PRO A 223 10.65 -9.56 -16.53
C PRO A 223 10.04 -8.17 -16.78
N LEU A 224 8.90 -7.89 -16.14
CA LEU A 224 8.25 -6.58 -16.21
C LEU A 224 9.20 -5.46 -15.80
N ILE A 225 9.87 -5.63 -14.66
CA ILE A 225 10.90 -4.72 -14.15
C ILE A 225 12.18 -5.53 -13.92
N HIS A 226 13.20 -5.25 -14.70
CA HIS A 226 14.50 -5.92 -14.58
C HIS A 226 15.36 -5.32 -13.46
N LYS A 227 16.29 -6.13 -12.94
CA LYS A 227 17.34 -5.66 -12.03
C LYS A 227 18.32 -4.75 -12.77
N THR A 228 18.94 -3.81 -12.06
CA THR A 228 20.07 -3.01 -12.60
C THR A 228 21.36 -3.81 -12.67
N ARG A 229 21.52 -4.76 -11.78
CA ARG A 229 22.71 -5.64 -11.73
C ARG A 229 22.22 -7.09 -11.65
N GLY A 230 22.83 -7.95 -12.46
CA GLY A 230 22.43 -9.36 -12.55
C GLY A 230 21.26 -9.58 -13.52
N GLN A 231 20.72 -10.80 -13.52
CA GLN A 231 19.63 -11.23 -14.41
C GLN A 231 18.28 -11.28 -13.66
N GLY A 232 17.19 -11.31 -14.43
CA GLY A 232 15.84 -11.49 -13.90
C GLY A 232 15.16 -10.21 -13.41
N GLY A 233 13.99 -10.40 -12.81
CA GLY A 233 13.13 -9.32 -12.30
C GLY A 233 13.55 -8.82 -10.92
N ILE A 234 13.06 -7.65 -10.55
CA ILE A 234 13.21 -7.13 -9.17
C ILE A 234 12.48 -8.07 -8.22
N THR A 235 13.16 -8.46 -7.13
CA THR A 235 12.61 -9.33 -6.08
C THR A 235 12.29 -8.58 -4.77
N SER A 236 12.72 -7.32 -4.65
CA SER A 236 12.63 -6.56 -3.41
C SER A 236 11.67 -5.36 -3.51
N THR A 237 10.58 -5.41 -2.75
CA THR A 237 9.69 -4.24 -2.59
C THR A 237 10.40 -3.04 -1.95
N ARG A 238 11.48 -3.27 -1.18
CA ARG A 238 12.31 -2.19 -0.61
C ARG A 238 13.00 -1.40 -1.71
N GLN A 239 13.47 -2.07 -2.77
CA GLN A 239 14.10 -1.42 -3.92
C GLN A 239 13.09 -0.52 -4.65
N ILE A 240 11.86 -1.01 -4.91
CA ILE A 240 10.80 -0.19 -5.51
C ILE A 240 10.48 1.03 -4.63
N ARG A 241 10.41 0.86 -3.29
CA ARG A 241 10.20 2.00 -2.38
C ARG A 241 11.31 3.05 -2.51
N GLY A 242 12.58 2.62 -2.61
CA GLY A 242 13.70 3.55 -2.79
C GLY A 242 13.60 4.33 -4.10
N ILE A 243 13.19 3.66 -5.20
CA ILE A 243 12.97 4.30 -6.50
C ILE A 243 11.88 5.37 -6.41
N VAL A 244 10.73 5.04 -5.84
CA VAL A 244 9.61 5.98 -5.67
C VAL A 244 9.97 7.12 -4.72
N GLN A 245 10.69 6.82 -3.63
CA GLN A 245 11.13 7.84 -2.68
C GLN A 245 12.07 8.86 -3.32
N LEU A 246 12.97 8.43 -4.21
CA LEU A 246 13.82 9.34 -4.96
C LEU A 246 13.00 10.37 -5.76
N CYS A 247 11.92 9.94 -6.42
CA CYS A 247 11.04 10.86 -7.15
C CYS A 247 10.32 11.84 -6.19
N PHE A 248 9.84 11.33 -5.04
CA PHE A 248 9.19 12.18 -4.04
C PHE A 248 10.16 13.22 -3.45
N ASP A 249 11.39 12.80 -3.09
CA ASP A 249 12.39 13.69 -2.52
C ASP A 249 12.84 14.77 -3.53
N THR A 250 12.95 14.40 -4.81
CA THR A 250 13.29 15.34 -5.90
C THR A 250 12.16 16.34 -6.14
N ALA A 251 10.91 15.85 -6.22
CA ALA A 251 9.75 16.69 -6.37
C ALA A 251 9.58 17.65 -5.17
N GLN A 252 9.74 17.13 -3.94
CA GLN A 252 9.66 17.93 -2.73
C GLN A 252 10.66 19.09 -2.72
N ARG A 253 11.91 18.83 -3.10
CA ARG A 253 12.94 19.86 -3.19
C ARG A 253 12.57 20.93 -4.20
N LYS A 254 12.14 20.54 -5.41
CA LYS A 254 11.71 21.46 -6.46
C LYS A 254 10.51 22.31 -6.00
N MET A 255 9.53 21.71 -5.36
CA MET A 255 8.37 22.44 -4.79
C MET A 255 8.79 23.44 -3.73
N GLN A 256 9.77 23.12 -2.86
CA GLN A 256 10.31 24.04 -1.86
C GLN A 256 11.04 25.22 -2.51
N GLU A 257 11.87 24.96 -3.53
CA GLU A 257 12.59 25.99 -4.28
C GLU A 257 11.64 26.95 -5.00
N GLU A 258 10.49 26.46 -5.48
CA GLU A 258 9.46 27.26 -6.15
C GLU A 258 8.41 27.87 -5.20
N GLY A 259 8.57 27.68 -3.86
CA GLY A 259 7.75 28.33 -2.85
C GLY A 259 6.48 27.56 -2.42
N PHE A 260 6.24 26.35 -2.92
CA PHE A 260 5.11 25.48 -2.52
C PHE A 260 5.41 24.71 -1.24
N THR A 261 5.73 25.43 -0.16
CA THR A 261 6.25 24.85 1.09
C THR A 261 5.23 23.94 1.81
N GLU A 262 3.94 24.29 1.76
CA GLU A 262 2.89 23.49 2.40
C GLU A 262 2.71 22.15 1.69
N GLU A 263 2.56 22.15 0.38
CA GLU A 263 2.42 20.96 -0.46
C GLU A 263 3.65 20.06 -0.38
N ALA A 264 4.85 20.66 -0.38
CA ALA A 264 6.10 19.94 -0.19
C ALA A 264 6.16 19.25 1.19
N THR A 265 5.67 19.92 2.24
CA THR A 265 5.60 19.33 3.58
C THR A 265 4.61 18.16 3.62
N GLN A 266 3.45 18.27 2.97
CA GLN A 266 2.48 17.20 2.85
C GLN A 266 3.04 16.02 2.05
N LEU A 267 3.79 16.28 0.96
CA LEU A 267 4.43 15.26 0.13
C LEU A 267 5.45 14.42 0.93
N SER A 268 6.09 14.97 1.95
CA SER A 268 7.04 14.23 2.80
C SER A 268 6.43 13.01 3.51
N ALA A 269 5.10 13.00 3.70
CA ALA A 269 4.37 11.89 4.31
C ALA A 269 3.91 10.84 3.27
N ALA A 270 4.15 11.07 1.98
CA ALA A 270 3.69 10.21 0.91
C ALA A 270 4.41 8.86 0.92
N THR A 271 3.71 7.84 0.48
CA THR A 271 4.24 6.48 0.33
C THR A 271 3.85 5.94 -1.05
N VAL A 272 4.50 4.87 -1.49
CA VAL A 272 4.18 4.20 -2.76
C VAL A 272 2.67 3.96 -2.92
N HIS A 273 1.97 3.66 -1.83
CA HIS A 273 0.54 3.38 -1.87
C HIS A 273 -0.32 4.60 -2.26
N TRP A 274 0.21 5.82 -2.03
CA TRP A 274 -0.47 7.04 -2.44
C TRP A 274 -0.59 7.16 -3.97
N LEU A 275 0.37 6.64 -4.74
CA LEU A 275 0.29 6.64 -6.21
C LEU A 275 -0.94 5.88 -6.70
N ARG A 276 -1.16 4.67 -6.16
CA ARG A 276 -2.38 3.90 -6.45
C ARG A 276 -3.65 4.64 -6.01
N HIS A 277 -3.64 5.25 -4.82
CA HIS A 277 -4.78 6.02 -4.34
C HIS A 277 -5.05 7.24 -5.24
N THR A 278 -4.01 7.91 -5.71
CA THR A 278 -4.11 9.04 -6.62
C THR A 278 -4.74 8.61 -7.94
N GLY A 279 -4.23 7.56 -8.59
CA GLY A 279 -4.78 7.05 -9.85
C GLY A 279 -6.25 6.63 -9.74
N ILE A 280 -6.61 5.88 -8.68
CA ILE A 280 -8.02 5.50 -8.45
C ILE A 280 -8.88 6.74 -8.22
N SER A 281 -8.42 7.71 -7.40
CA SER A 281 -9.18 8.94 -7.11
C SER A 281 -9.38 9.81 -8.34
N GLU A 282 -8.45 9.79 -9.28
CA GLU A 282 -8.58 10.50 -10.53
C GLU A 282 -9.58 9.81 -11.46
N ASP A 283 -9.44 8.50 -11.64
CA ASP A 283 -10.25 7.75 -12.60
C ASP A 283 -11.71 7.62 -12.19
N VAL A 284 -12.05 7.57 -10.89
CA VAL A 284 -13.46 7.55 -10.45
C VAL A 284 -14.23 8.83 -10.81
N LYS A 285 -13.53 9.92 -11.19
CA LYS A 285 -14.17 11.15 -11.68
C LYS A 285 -14.70 11.00 -13.12
N HIS A 286 -14.07 10.13 -13.93
CA HIS A 286 -14.27 10.06 -15.38
C HIS A 286 -14.68 8.69 -15.90
N ARG A 287 -14.44 7.62 -15.14
CA ARG A 287 -14.71 6.23 -15.49
C ARG A 287 -15.83 5.65 -14.63
N PRO A 288 -16.63 4.70 -15.17
CA PRO A 288 -17.58 3.93 -14.36
C PRO A 288 -16.90 3.28 -13.17
N ARG A 289 -17.53 3.38 -12.00
CA ARG A 289 -16.95 2.91 -10.71
C ARG A 289 -16.65 1.42 -10.69
N GLU A 290 -17.51 0.65 -11.37
CA GLU A 290 -17.39 -0.79 -11.49
C GLU A 290 -16.10 -1.15 -12.22
N HIS A 291 -15.77 -0.44 -13.30
CA HIS A 291 -14.56 -0.65 -14.06
C HIS A 291 -13.31 -0.32 -13.21
N VAL A 292 -13.32 0.81 -12.50
CA VAL A 292 -12.20 1.19 -11.60
C VAL A 292 -12.07 0.21 -10.43
N ARG A 293 -13.20 -0.28 -9.88
CA ARG A 293 -13.22 -1.31 -8.84
C ARG A 293 -12.54 -2.59 -9.31
N ASP A 294 -12.89 -3.06 -10.50
CA ASP A 294 -12.42 -4.33 -11.04
C ASP A 294 -10.94 -4.22 -11.41
N ASP A 295 -10.52 -3.16 -12.10
CA ASP A 295 -9.12 -2.87 -12.39
C ASP A 295 -8.29 -2.74 -11.09
N ALA A 296 -8.81 -2.07 -10.07
CA ALA A 296 -8.14 -1.96 -8.78
C ALA A 296 -8.13 -3.28 -7.98
N GLY A 297 -8.99 -4.25 -8.31
CA GLY A 297 -9.14 -5.50 -7.57
C GLY A 297 -9.64 -5.26 -6.14
N HIS A 298 -10.66 -4.43 -5.99
CA HIS A 298 -11.33 -4.21 -4.71
C HIS A 298 -12.40 -5.28 -4.49
N GLY A 299 -12.38 -5.93 -3.33
CA GLY A 299 -13.33 -7.00 -3.00
C GLY A 299 -14.76 -6.52 -2.77
N SER A 300 -15.02 -5.21 -2.70
CA SER A 300 -16.36 -4.62 -2.61
C SER A 300 -16.36 -3.19 -3.14
N SER A 301 -17.53 -2.75 -3.66
CA SER A 301 -17.75 -1.39 -4.12
C SER A 301 -17.53 -0.36 -3.01
N ALA A 302 -17.85 -0.70 -1.76
CA ALA A 302 -17.64 0.18 -0.61
C ALA A 302 -16.17 0.62 -0.41
N ILE A 303 -15.19 -0.11 -0.96
CA ILE A 303 -13.79 0.30 -0.94
C ILE A 303 -13.57 1.37 -2.00
N THR A 304 -14.11 1.19 -3.21
CA THR A 304 -14.01 2.16 -4.30
C THR A 304 -14.80 3.44 -3.99
N ASP A 305 -15.95 3.31 -3.34
CA ASP A 305 -16.79 4.45 -2.94
C ASP A 305 -16.09 5.43 -2.00
N ARG A 306 -15.06 4.99 -1.26
CA ARG A 306 -14.23 5.87 -0.43
C ARG A 306 -13.40 6.86 -1.25
N TYR A 307 -13.12 6.54 -2.51
CA TYR A 307 -12.36 7.40 -3.41
C TYR A 307 -13.24 8.45 -4.07
N ILE A 308 -14.54 8.30 -3.94
CA ILE A 308 -15.50 9.32 -4.32
C ILE A 308 -15.54 10.32 -3.17
N ASP A 309 -14.44 11.00 -2.98
CA ASP A 309 -14.41 12.23 -2.22
C ASP A 309 -15.02 13.27 -3.15
N VAL A 310 -16.35 13.36 -3.07
CA VAL A 310 -17.05 14.49 -3.65
C VAL A 310 -16.43 15.67 -2.96
N GLU A 311 -15.59 16.42 -3.66
CA GLU A 311 -15.04 17.67 -3.14
C GLU A 311 -16.18 18.41 -2.48
N LEU A 312 -16.01 18.87 -1.26
CA LEU A 312 -17.06 19.59 -0.53
C LEU A 312 -17.63 20.74 -1.38
N SER A 313 -16.79 21.34 -2.23
CA SER A 313 -17.16 22.33 -3.23
C SER A 313 -18.11 21.78 -4.32
N ALA A 314 -17.81 20.62 -4.89
CA ALA A 314 -18.66 19.96 -5.90
C ALA A 314 -19.98 19.49 -5.30
N ARG A 315 -19.94 18.93 -4.08
CA ARG A 315 -21.14 18.57 -3.32
C ARG A 315 -22.01 19.79 -3.03
N HIS A 316 -21.42 20.91 -2.63
CA HIS A 316 -22.12 22.15 -2.39
C HIS A 316 -22.68 22.74 -3.70
N ALA A 317 -21.91 22.70 -4.79
CA ALA A 317 -22.35 23.18 -6.10
C ALA A 317 -23.55 22.38 -6.64
N SER A 318 -23.55 21.04 -6.46
CA SER A 318 -24.70 20.21 -6.83
C SER A 318 -25.94 20.50 -5.97
N ALA A 319 -25.74 20.76 -4.68
CA ALA A 319 -26.84 21.11 -3.77
C ALA A 319 -27.49 22.46 -4.12
N LYS A 320 -26.75 23.44 -4.65
CA LYS A 320 -27.30 24.73 -5.11
C LYS A 320 -28.33 24.57 -6.23
N LYS A 321 -28.26 23.51 -7.02
CA LYS A 321 -29.19 23.23 -8.14
C LYS A 321 -30.48 22.54 -7.69
N LYS A 322 -30.59 22.16 -6.40
CA LYS A 322 -31.78 21.47 -5.89
C LYS A 322 -32.93 22.45 -5.75
N SER A 323 -34.01 22.21 -6.50
CA SER A 323 -35.28 22.94 -6.34
C SER A 323 -36.07 22.43 -5.13
N ILE A 324 -36.70 23.34 -4.39
CA ILE A 324 -37.63 23.00 -3.29
C ILE A 324 -39.03 22.75 -3.83
N LYS A 325 -39.37 23.35 -4.98
CA LYS A 325 -40.67 23.13 -5.63
C LYS A 325 -40.48 22.10 -6.76
N PRO A 326 -41.36 21.09 -6.85
CA PRO A 326 -41.37 20.22 -8.01
C PRO A 326 -41.63 21.08 -9.27
N GLN A 327 -40.89 20.80 -10.36
CA GLN A 327 -41.16 21.41 -11.68
C GLN A 327 -42.39 20.78 -12.27
#